data_2e57342aa5a62081f199c184e1b6a6db
#
_entry.id   2e57342aa5a62081f199c184e1b6a6db
#
_cell.length_a   1.000
_cell.length_b   1.000
_cell.length_c   1.000
_cell.angle_alpha   90.00
_cell.angle_beta   90.00
_cell.angle_gamma   90.00
#
_symmetry.space_group_name_H-M   'P 1'
#
loop_
_entity.id
_entity.type
_entity.pdbx_description
1 polymer ?
#
loop_
_entity_poly.entity_id
_entity_poly.type
_entity_poly.pdbx_seq_one_letter_code
_entity_poly.pdbx_strand_id
1 'polypeptide(L)'
;MKKIILISGILLLAINLVMILMISCHSGDLSGQPGNQSIAADNYLKYCAGCHGSKLEKFAEKAWMDEEGTSSAFSSIKFGIETIGMPAFQKTFSDPEIEALAAYVKKGIPEDRSLLKPAVTPGGVVESEVQKFVVDTVVSGLNVPWGLAFLPNGDMLISERSGSLLIFSKGKLSPPVEGLPPMMAVGQGGLLDICLHPDYDKNGWIYFSYSALNTQSKKPIGNTAIMRARLKGNALYDQQVIYKGTPETDRNYHFGCKIAFDGEGHIFFGNGDRGQHFDFPQKLDNSNGKIHRLNDDGTIPADNPFIRTPGAIGSIYSYGHRNPQGTCIHPVTGDLWISEHGPRGGDELNIIKPGLNYGWPVISYGINYDGTILTNEIEKEGMEQPVFYWIPSIGPCGMTFVTGDRYKNWKYNLLLGSLPLKHLERVVIKNNSVLHREELLGGIGRVRNVVMGPDGYIYLSIETPGKILKLMPVL
;
A
#
# COMPACT_ATOMS: atom_id res chain seq x y z
N MET A 1 11.48 77.93 -16.30
CA MET A 1 11.36 76.91 -15.26
C MET A 1 9.97 76.85 -14.52
N LYS A 2 9.07 77.84 -14.68
CA LYS A 2 7.72 77.79 -14.01
C LYS A 2 6.60 77.09 -14.85
N LYS A 3 6.77 76.77 -16.12
CA LYS A 3 5.74 76.08 -16.93
C LYS A 3 5.81 74.53 -16.89
N ILE A 4 6.93 73.94 -16.47
CA ILE A 4 7.10 72.47 -16.42
C ILE A 4 6.51 71.86 -15.13
N ILE A 5 6.44 72.65 -14.05
CA ILE A 5 5.91 72.18 -12.74
C ILE A 5 4.37 72.07 -12.73
N LEU A 6 3.68 72.85 -13.57
CA LEU A 6 2.22 72.91 -13.64
C LEU A 6 1.64 71.71 -14.42
N ILE A 7 2.37 71.15 -15.40
CA ILE A 7 1.93 70.00 -16.21
C ILE A 7 2.10 68.69 -15.41
N SER A 8 3.13 68.57 -14.56
CA SER A 8 3.35 67.38 -13.70
C SER A 8 2.32 67.27 -12.58
N GLY A 9 1.79 68.37 -12.06
CA GLY A 9 0.76 68.36 -11.01
C GLY A 9 -0.62 67.93 -11.50
N ILE A 10 -0.98 68.28 -12.74
CA ILE A 10 -2.28 67.90 -13.33
C ILE A 10 -2.30 66.43 -13.74
N LEU A 11 -1.17 65.87 -14.17
CA LEU A 11 -1.06 64.46 -14.55
C LEU A 11 -1.14 63.53 -13.32
N LEU A 12 -0.60 63.92 -12.17
CA LEU A 12 -0.69 63.17 -10.90
C LEU A 12 -2.11 63.20 -10.31
N LEU A 13 -2.86 64.30 -10.46
CA LEU A 13 -4.26 64.37 -10.02
C LEU A 13 -5.19 63.52 -10.91
N ALA A 14 -4.94 63.44 -12.21
CA ALA A 14 -5.72 62.61 -13.12
C ALA A 14 -5.50 61.08 -12.87
N ILE A 15 -4.28 60.68 -12.54
CA ILE A 15 -3.97 59.28 -12.23
C ILE A 15 -4.61 58.85 -10.90
N ASN A 16 -4.65 59.70 -9.88
CA ASN A 16 -5.31 59.38 -8.61
C ASN A 16 -6.84 59.37 -8.74
N LEU A 17 -7.46 60.17 -9.60
CA LEU A 17 -8.91 60.15 -9.81
C LEU A 17 -9.38 58.94 -10.60
N VAL A 18 -8.59 58.40 -11.52
CA VAL A 18 -8.86 57.16 -12.26
C VAL A 18 -8.70 55.96 -11.33
N MET A 19 -7.75 55.98 -10.38
CA MET A 19 -7.57 54.90 -9.39
C MET A 19 -8.69 54.87 -8.35
N ILE A 20 -9.29 56.02 -7.97
CA ILE A 20 -10.43 56.09 -7.05
C ILE A 20 -11.74 55.71 -7.75
N LEU A 21 -11.88 55.89 -9.06
CA LEU A 21 -13.06 55.48 -9.82
C LEU A 21 -13.05 53.98 -10.17
N MET A 22 -11.89 53.29 -10.13
CA MET A 22 -11.80 51.83 -10.32
C MET A 22 -12.08 51.06 -9.03
N ILE A 23 -12.09 51.66 -7.87
CA ILE A 23 -12.37 51.04 -6.58
C ILE A 23 -13.88 51.09 -6.22
N SER A 24 -14.71 51.86 -6.95
CA SER A 24 -16.12 52.10 -6.60
C SER A 24 -17.16 51.35 -7.42
N CYS A 25 -16.76 50.35 -8.26
CA CYS A 25 -17.70 49.52 -9.01
C CYS A 25 -17.44 48.03 -8.84
N HIS A 26 -17.40 47.57 -7.60
CA HIS A 26 -17.51 46.15 -7.29
C HIS A 26 -18.22 45.97 -5.93
N SER A 27 -19.47 46.36 -5.86
CA SER A 27 -20.43 45.88 -4.86
C SER A 27 -21.46 45.02 -5.58
N GLY A 28 -21.08 43.80 -5.85
CA GLY A 28 -21.93 42.76 -6.42
C GLY A 28 -21.34 41.39 -6.07
N ASP A 29 -22.04 40.70 -5.22
CA ASP A 29 -21.91 39.28 -4.90
C ASP A 29 -20.61 38.79 -4.18
N LEU A 30 -20.64 38.82 -2.86
CA LEU A 30 -19.70 38.11 -1.97
C LEU A 30 -20.10 36.62 -1.81
N SER A 31 -20.13 35.84 -2.88
CA SER A 31 -20.28 34.39 -2.82
C SER A 31 -19.28 33.66 -3.70
N GLY A 32 -17.99 33.94 -3.55
CA GLY A 32 -16.94 33.25 -4.30
C GLY A 32 -15.55 33.83 -4.04
N GLN A 33 -15.02 33.77 -2.84
CA GLN A 33 -13.63 34.14 -2.60
C GLN A 33 -12.69 33.09 -3.22
N PRO A 34 -11.75 33.49 -4.12
CA PRO A 34 -10.74 32.59 -4.67
C PRO A 34 -9.87 31.88 -3.62
N GLY A 35 -9.76 32.43 -2.41
CA GLY A 35 -8.99 31.89 -1.31
C GLY A 35 -9.56 30.58 -0.72
N ASN A 36 -10.86 30.42 -0.64
CA ASN A 36 -11.46 29.22 -0.03
C ASN A 36 -11.37 27.97 -0.93
N GLN A 37 -11.34 28.13 -2.25
CA GLN A 37 -11.20 27.00 -3.18
C GLN A 37 -9.78 26.43 -3.18
N SER A 38 -8.73 27.28 -3.02
CA SER A 38 -7.35 26.80 -2.91
C SER A 38 -7.15 26.05 -1.60
N ILE A 39 -7.67 26.54 -0.48
CA ILE A 39 -7.58 25.93 0.84
C ILE A 39 -8.34 24.57 0.87
N ALA A 40 -9.53 24.48 0.27
CA ALA A 40 -10.29 23.25 0.17
C ALA A 40 -9.57 22.21 -0.71
N ALA A 41 -8.94 22.62 -1.81
CA ALA A 41 -8.13 21.75 -2.65
C ALA A 41 -6.91 21.21 -1.91
N ASP A 42 -6.19 22.09 -1.20
CA ASP A 42 -5.02 21.70 -0.39
C ASP A 42 -5.43 20.76 0.76
N ASN A 43 -6.53 21.06 1.45
CA ASN A 43 -7.08 20.20 2.49
C ASN A 43 -7.52 18.85 1.90
N TYR A 44 -8.14 18.83 0.72
CA TYR A 44 -8.49 17.58 0.05
C TYR A 44 -7.25 16.76 -0.27
N LEU A 45 -6.24 17.34 -0.89
CA LEU A 45 -4.99 16.64 -1.22
C LEU A 45 -4.30 16.10 0.03
N LYS A 46 -4.26 16.90 1.09
CA LYS A 46 -3.58 16.56 2.34
C LYS A 46 -4.33 15.49 3.15
N TYR A 47 -5.67 15.53 3.20
CA TYR A 47 -6.45 14.75 4.14
C TYR A 47 -7.39 13.71 3.52
N CYS A 48 -7.77 13.86 2.27
CA CYS A 48 -8.80 13.04 1.63
C CYS A 48 -8.26 12.20 0.46
N ALA A 49 -7.35 12.76 -0.31
CA ALA A 49 -6.82 12.14 -1.53
C ALA A 49 -6.10 10.80 -1.26
N GLY A 50 -5.57 10.59 -0.06
CA GLY A 50 -4.98 9.32 0.36
C GLY A 50 -5.89 8.11 0.26
N CYS A 51 -7.20 8.31 0.43
CA CYS A 51 -8.21 7.25 0.30
C CYS A 51 -9.06 7.41 -0.97
N HIS A 52 -9.23 8.65 -1.44
CA HIS A 52 -10.18 8.99 -2.49
C HIS A 52 -9.54 9.32 -3.84
N GLY A 53 -8.21 9.37 -3.94
CA GLY A 53 -7.49 9.76 -5.15
C GLY A 53 -7.37 11.29 -5.32
N SER A 54 -6.35 11.74 -6.05
CA SER A 54 -6.06 13.17 -6.22
C SER A 54 -6.97 13.88 -7.22
N LYS A 55 -7.62 13.12 -8.10
CA LYS A 55 -8.44 13.64 -9.21
C LYS A 55 -9.95 13.55 -8.99
N LEU A 56 -10.41 13.18 -7.79
CA LEU A 56 -11.83 13.06 -7.43
C LEU A 56 -12.65 12.02 -8.23
N GLU A 57 -12.06 11.31 -9.20
CA GLU A 57 -12.74 10.33 -10.05
C GLU A 57 -13.43 9.21 -9.27
N LYS A 58 -12.96 8.90 -8.07
CA LYS A 58 -13.57 7.86 -7.22
C LYS A 58 -14.92 8.24 -6.62
N PHE A 59 -15.24 9.51 -6.59
CA PHE A 59 -16.56 9.97 -6.16
C PHE A 59 -17.61 9.81 -7.26
N ALA A 60 -17.23 9.83 -8.53
CA ALA A 60 -18.14 9.68 -9.66
C ALA A 60 -18.77 8.29 -9.77
N GLU A 61 -18.19 7.27 -9.12
CA GLU A 61 -18.68 5.89 -9.14
C GLU A 61 -19.80 5.62 -8.11
N LYS A 62 -20.15 6.57 -7.23
CA LYS A 62 -21.05 6.32 -6.09
C LYS A 62 -22.42 6.94 -6.29
N ALA A 63 -23.46 6.11 -6.17
CA ALA A 63 -24.88 6.48 -6.18
C ALA A 63 -25.30 7.42 -5.02
N TRP A 64 -24.48 7.63 -4.01
CA TRP A 64 -24.77 8.48 -2.84
C TRP A 64 -24.94 9.97 -3.15
N MET A 65 -24.66 10.35 -4.39
CA MET A 65 -24.80 11.74 -4.84
C MET A 65 -26.19 12.10 -5.36
N ASP A 66 -27.09 11.13 -5.42
CA ASP A 66 -28.27 11.30 -6.27
C ASP A 66 -29.41 12.15 -5.69
N GLU A 67 -29.54 12.37 -4.38
CA GLU A 67 -30.70 13.15 -3.87
C GLU A 67 -30.42 14.11 -2.69
N GLU A 68 -29.37 13.93 -1.90
CA GLU A 68 -29.10 14.75 -0.71
C GLU A 68 -27.77 15.55 -0.79
N GLY A 69 -27.06 15.40 -1.87
CA GLY A 69 -25.91 16.21 -2.32
C GLY A 69 -24.90 16.57 -1.23
N THR A 70 -24.87 17.85 -0.90
CA THR A 70 -23.84 18.44 -0.02
C THR A 70 -24.02 18.05 1.44
N SER A 71 -25.25 17.80 1.93
CA SER A 71 -25.51 17.44 3.33
C SER A 71 -24.98 16.05 3.68
N SER A 72 -25.09 15.11 2.77
CA SER A 72 -24.54 13.76 2.95
C SER A 72 -22.99 13.77 2.93
N ALA A 73 -22.38 14.51 2.02
CA ALA A 73 -20.93 14.68 1.99
C ALA A 73 -20.41 15.39 3.25
N PHE A 74 -21.08 16.45 3.69
CA PHE A 74 -20.77 17.15 4.92
C PHE A 74 -20.82 16.21 6.13
N SER A 75 -21.90 15.47 6.30
CA SER A 75 -22.07 14.53 7.41
C SER A 75 -21.01 13.42 7.38
N SER A 76 -20.74 12.87 6.20
CA SER A 76 -19.71 11.84 6.02
C SER A 76 -18.31 12.35 6.35
N ILE A 77 -17.97 13.58 5.98
CA ILE A 77 -16.69 14.19 6.34
C ILE A 77 -16.66 14.49 7.84
N LYS A 78 -17.72 15.07 8.39
CA LYS A 78 -17.76 15.50 9.79
C LYS A 78 -17.69 14.33 10.76
N PHE A 79 -18.51 13.31 10.55
CA PHE A 79 -18.69 12.20 11.51
C PHE A 79 -17.98 10.90 11.09
N GLY A 80 -17.44 10.84 9.86
CA GLY A 80 -16.87 9.63 9.32
C GLY A 80 -17.90 8.58 8.93
N ILE A 81 -17.42 7.45 8.43
CA ILE A 81 -18.23 6.26 8.15
C ILE A 81 -17.43 5.05 8.64
N GLU A 82 -17.63 4.69 9.90
CA GLU A 82 -16.83 3.67 10.59
C GLU A 82 -16.85 2.30 9.87
N THR A 83 -18.01 1.92 9.33
CA THR A 83 -18.20 0.62 8.65
C THR A 83 -17.32 0.43 7.42
N ILE A 84 -16.84 1.51 6.79
CA ILE A 84 -15.94 1.49 5.62
C ILE A 84 -14.58 2.10 5.91
N GLY A 85 -14.30 2.44 7.18
CA GLY A 85 -13.01 2.97 7.61
C GLY A 85 -12.78 4.45 7.25
N MET A 86 -13.83 5.22 6.97
CA MET A 86 -13.70 6.66 6.79
C MET A 86 -13.66 7.37 8.14
N PRO A 87 -12.57 8.08 8.50
CA PRO A 87 -12.47 8.75 9.78
C PRO A 87 -13.35 10.00 9.87
N ALA A 88 -13.71 10.39 11.09
CA ALA A 88 -14.39 11.64 11.39
C ALA A 88 -13.42 12.82 11.41
N PHE A 89 -13.78 13.95 10.80
CA PHE A 89 -12.94 15.14 10.68
C PHE A 89 -13.40 16.34 11.51
N GLN A 90 -14.44 16.21 12.33
CA GLN A 90 -14.97 17.28 13.18
C GLN A 90 -13.96 17.87 14.18
N LYS A 91 -12.88 17.14 14.50
CA LYS A 91 -11.78 17.63 15.34
C LYS A 91 -10.65 18.29 14.54
N THR A 92 -10.64 18.11 13.22
CA THR A 92 -9.58 18.58 12.31
C THR A 92 -10.00 19.85 11.58
N PHE A 93 -11.29 19.94 11.22
CA PHE A 93 -11.86 21.04 10.45
C PHE A 93 -13.05 21.66 11.16
N SER A 94 -13.18 22.97 11.03
CA SER A 94 -14.40 23.70 11.36
C SER A 94 -15.53 23.37 10.38
N ASP A 95 -16.77 23.65 10.78
CA ASP A 95 -17.93 23.41 9.90
C ASP A 95 -17.82 24.14 8.54
N PRO A 96 -17.37 25.41 8.46
CA PRO A 96 -17.14 26.08 7.17
C PRO A 96 -16.08 25.41 6.29
N GLU A 97 -15.02 24.85 6.88
CA GLU A 97 -13.99 24.11 6.12
C GLU A 97 -14.53 22.78 5.61
N ILE A 98 -15.38 22.10 6.39
CA ILE A 98 -16.07 20.87 5.96
C ILE A 98 -17.06 21.17 4.82
N GLU A 99 -17.80 22.27 4.91
CA GLU A 99 -18.66 22.73 3.82
C GLU A 99 -17.89 23.02 2.54
N ALA A 100 -16.77 23.71 2.67
CA ALA A 100 -15.87 24.01 1.54
C ALA A 100 -15.29 22.73 0.91
N LEU A 101 -14.91 21.75 1.73
CA LEU A 101 -14.46 20.43 1.27
C LEU A 101 -15.57 19.65 0.56
N ALA A 102 -16.77 19.62 1.12
CA ALA A 102 -17.92 18.97 0.51
C ALA A 102 -18.29 19.61 -0.85
N ALA A 103 -18.27 20.93 -0.92
CA ALA A 103 -18.47 21.68 -2.16
C ALA A 103 -17.36 21.43 -3.20
N TYR A 104 -16.10 21.37 -2.76
CA TYR A 104 -14.96 21.04 -3.61
C TYR A 104 -15.08 19.64 -4.22
N VAL A 105 -15.40 18.65 -3.41
CA VAL A 105 -15.63 17.26 -3.88
C VAL A 105 -16.76 17.23 -4.89
N LYS A 106 -17.91 17.87 -4.59
CA LYS A 106 -19.06 17.90 -5.49
C LYS A 106 -18.75 18.58 -6.83
N LYS A 107 -18.05 19.73 -6.83
CA LYS A 107 -17.68 20.48 -8.03
C LYS A 107 -16.66 19.73 -8.90
N GLY A 108 -15.75 18.96 -8.29
CA GLY A 108 -14.70 18.25 -9.00
C GLY A 108 -15.15 16.92 -9.62
N ILE A 109 -16.40 16.51 -9.43
CA ILE A 109 -16.95 15.32 -10.07
C ILE A 109 -17.36 15.69 -11.49
N PRO A 110 -16.78 15.03 -12.52
CA PRO A 110 -17.16 15.30 -13.90
C PRO A 110 -18.66 15.02 -14.10
N GLU A 111 -19.40 16.00 -14.64
CA GLU A 111 -20.78 15.80 -15.09
C GLU A 111 -20.85 14.76 -16.22
N ASP A 112 -19.82 14.71 -17.04
CA ASP A 112 -19.68 13.71 -18.09
C ASP A 112 -18.89 12.48 -17.60
N ARG A 113 -19.62 11.45 -17.22
CA ARG A 113 -19.07 10.16 -16.77
C ARG A 113 -18.29 9.41 -17.86
N SER A 114 -18.39 9.82 -19.14
CA SER A 114 -17.61 9.24 -20.24
C SER A 114 -16.13 9.59 -20.18
N LEU A 115 -15.77 10.64 -19.41
CA LEU A 115 -14.38 11.04 -19.16
C LEU A 115 -13.68 10.14 -18.11
N LEU A 116 -14.43 9.34 -17.38
CA LEU A 116 -13.86 8.33 -16.50
C LEU A 116 -13.24 7.24 -17.38
N LYS A 117 -11.98 6.92 -17.14
CA LYS A 117 -11.38 5.75 -17.81
C LYS A 117 -12.29 4.55 -17.52
N PRO A 118 -12.80 3.88 -18.56
CA PRO A 118 -13.69 2.75 -18.35
C PRO A 118 -12.99 1.71 -17.48
N ALA A 119 -13.76 1.12 -16.55
CA ALA A 119 -13.28 -0.04 -15.81
C ALA A 119 -12.75 -1.06 -16.81
N VAL A 120 -11.58 -1.62 -16.56
CA VAL A 120 -10.94 -2.59 -17.45
C VAL A 120 -11.91 -3.74 -17.68
N THR A 121 -12.41 -3.86 -18.90
CA THR A 121 -13.27 -4.97 -19.29
C THR A 121 -12.41 -6.22 -19.49
N PRO A 122 -12.70 -7.35 -18.84
CA PRO A 122 -12.00 -8.60 -19.12
C PRO A 122 -12.01 -8.92 -20.62
N GLY A 123 -10.83 -9.24 -21.17
CA GLY A 123 -10.66 -9.48 -22.62
C GLY A 123 -10.39 -8.23 -23.47
N GLY A 124 -10.56 -7.01 -22.92
CA GLY A 124 -10.19 -5.78 -23.61
C GLY A 124 -8.69 -5.52 -23.59
N VAL A 125 -8.19 -4.85 -24.65
CA VAL A 125 -6.78 -4.42 -24.69
C VAL A 125 -6.60 -3.21 -23.78
N VAL A 126 -5.64 -3.31 -22.87
CA VAL A 126 -5.19 -2.21 -22.01
C VAL A 126 -3.95 -1.58 -22.63
N GLU A 127 -3.95 -0.30 -22.80
CA GLU A 127 -2.80 0.46 -23.28
C GLU A 127 -2.09 1.09 -22.08
N SER A 128 -0.83 0.69 -21.83
CA SER A 128 0.08 1.46 -21.00
C SER A 128 0.94 2.37 -21.87
N GLU A 129 1.72 3.22 -21.26
CA GLU A 129 2.61 4.14 -21.98
C GLU A 129 3.56 3.44 -22.96
N VAL A 130 3.98 2.22 -22.63
CA VAL A 130 5.02 1.53 -23.40
C VAL A 130 4.70 0.06 -23.71
N GLN A 131 3.59 -0.48 -23.23
CA GLN A 131 3.23 -1.90 -23.41
C GLN A 131 1.72 -2.07 -23.50
N LYS A 132 1.24 -2.79 -24.54
CA LYS A 132 -0.17 -3.20 -24.59
C LYS A 132 -0.31 -4.62 -24.02
N PHE A 133 -1.43 -4.87 -23.34
CA PHE A 133 -1.72 -6.18 -22.78
C PHE A 133 -3.23 -6.40 -22.63
N VAL A 134 -3.62 -7.66 -22.48
CA VAL A 134 -4.99 -8.08 -22.17
C VAL A 134 -5.03 -8.61 -20.74
N VAL A 135 -6.12 -8.37 -20.04
CA VAL A 135 -6.37 -8.90 -18.71
C VAL A 135 -7.30 -10.10 -18.80
N ASP A 136 -6.85 -11.26 -18.35
CA ASP A 136 -7.63 -12.47 -18.26
C ASP A 136 -7.95 -12.82 -16.81
N THR A 137 -9.16 -13.34 -16.55
CA THR A 137 -9.57 -13.83 -15.23
C THR A 137 -9.32 -15.34 -15.15
N VAL A 138 -8.31 -15.72 -14.40
CA VAL A 138 -7.90 -17.12 -14.24
C VAL A 138 -8.74 -17.84 -13.20
N VAL A 139 -9.01 -17.18 -12.06
CA VAL A 139 -9.82 -17.71 -10.95
C VAL A 139 -10.74 -16.62 -10.45
N SER A 140 -11.95 -16.98 -10.07
CA SER A 140 -12.93 -16.09 -9.43
C SER A 140 -13.61 -16.80 -8.25
N GLY A 141 -14.36 -16.03 -7.44
CA GLY A 141 -15.10 -16.57 -6.31
C GLY A 141 -14.23 -16.84 -5.07
N LEU A 142 -13.06 -16.22 -4.98
CA LEU A 142 -12.15 -16.32 -3.85
C LEU A 142 -12.57 -15.38 -2.71
N ASN A 143 -12.20 -15.73 -1.47
CA ASN A 143 -12.47 -14.94 -0.28
C ASN A 143 -11.20 -14.22 0.19
N VAL A 144 -10.97 -13.00 -0.30
CA VAL A 144 -9.79 -12.17 0.02
C VAL A 144 -8.47 -12.92 -0.27
N PRO A 145 -8.21 -13.28 -1.55
CA PRO A 145 -6.95 -13.94 -1.91
C PRO A 145 -5.77 -13.03 -1.56
N TRP A 146 -4.77 -13.60 -0.87
CA TRP A 146 -3.62 -12.87 -0.37
C TRP A 146 -2.32 -13.25 -1.10
N GLY A 147 -1.81 -14.45 -0.87
CA GLY A 147 -0.61 -14.98 -1.48
C GLY A 147 -0.91 -15.90 -2.67
N LEU A 148 0.04 -16.01 -3.57
CA LEU A 148 -0.03 -16.84 -4.76
C LEU A 148 1.34 -17.46 -5.04
N ALA A 149 1.39 -18.78 -5.17
CA ALA A 149 2.59 -19.53 -5.57
C ALA A 149 2.23 -20.56 -6.64
N PHE A 150 3.21 -20.95 -7.44
CA PHE A 150 3.04 -21.90 -8.54
C PHE A 150 3.85 -23.15 -8.29
N LEU A 151 3.17 -24.30 -8.29
CA LEU A 151 3.81 -25.61 -8.25
C LEU A 151 4.47 -25.95 -9.60
N PRO A 152 5.51 -26.80 -9.64
CA PRO A 152 6.20 -27.17 -10.88
C PRO A 152 5.30 -27.81 -11.93
N ASN A 153 4.21 -28.46 -11.51
CA ASN A 153 3.20 -29.05 -12.40
C ASN A 153 2.23 -28.02 -13.02
N GLY A 154 2.39 -26.74 -12.69
CA GLY A 154 1.54 -25.63 -13.15
C GLY A 154 0.32 -25.34 -12.31
N ASP A 155 0.06 -26.11 -11.24
CA ASP A 155 -1.00 -25.81 -10.28
C ASP A 155 -0.65 -24.56 -9.47
N MET A 156 -1.66 -23.82 -9.01
CA MET A 156 -1.48 -22.64 -8.17
C MET A 156 -1.90 -22.92 -6.73
N LEU A 157 -1.09 -22.50 -5.78
CA LEU A 157 -1.44 -22.39 -4.36
C LEU A 157 -1.93 -20.97 -4.11
N ILE A 158 -3.12 -20.83 -3.56
CA ILE A 158 -3.77 -19.56 -3.26
C ILE A 158 -4.10 -19.52 -1.79
N SER A 159 -3.48 -18.59 -1.05
CA SER A 159 -3.88 -18.33 0.33
C SER A 159 -5.02 -17.33 0.38
N GLU A 160 -6.01 -17.57 1.21
CA GLU A 160 -7.08 -16.64 1.53
C GLU A 160 -6.91 -16.14 2.96
N ARG A 161 -7.04 -14.83 3.15
CA ARG A 161 -6.90 -14.21 4.48
C ARG A 161 -7.88 -14.78 5.51
N SER A 162 -9.00 -15.30 5.07
CA SER A 162 -9.96 -16.02 5.92
C SER A 162 -9.39 -17.25 6.63
N GLY A 163 -8.22 -17.75 6.21
CA GLY A 163 -7.54 -18.90 6.80
C GLY A 163 -7.60 -20.14 5.94
N SER A 164 -7.94 -20.06 4.66
CA SER A 164 -7.95 -21.18 3.73
C SER A 164 -6.70 -21.15 2.84
N LEU A 165 -6.14 -22.32 2.56
CA LEU A 165 -5.19 -22.54 1.46
C LEU A 165 -5.89 -23.40 0.41
N LEU A 166 -5.89 -22.95 -0.83
CA LEU A 166 -6.56 -23.63 -1.94
C LEU A 166 -5.54 -24.02 -3.01
N ILE A 167 -5.83 -25.11 -3.72
CA ILE A 167 -5.09 -25.54 -4.91
C ILE A 167 -5.98 -25.30 -6.11
N PHE A 168 -5.50 -24.51 -7.07
CA PHE A 168 -6.16 -24.38 -8.36
C PHE A 168 -5.44 -25.23 -9.40
N SER A 169 -6.12 -26.24 -9.91
CA SER A 169 -5.59 -27.21 -10.86
C SER A 169 -6.60 -27.46 -11.99
N LYS A 170 -6.14 -27.38 -13.24
CA LYS A 170 -6.96 -27.69 -14.42
C LYS A 170 -8.32 -26.97 -14.43
N GLY A 171 -8.34 -25.69 -14.05
CA GLY A 171 -9.54 -24.85 -14.04
C GLY A 171 -10.47 -25.08 -12.84
N LYS A 172 -10.07 -25.82 -11.81
CA LYS A 172 -10.88 -26.12 -10.61
C LYS A 172 -10.14 -25.78 -9.32
N LEU A 173 -10.88 -25.24 -8.37
CA LEU A 173 -10.41 -25.07 -6.97
C LEU A 173 -10.61 -26.37 -6.20
N SER A 174 -9.63 -26.71 -5.37
CA SER A 174 -9.74 -27.79 -4.40
C SER A 174 -10.65 -27.39 -3.22
N PRO A 175 -11.10 -28.34 -2.40
CA PRO A 175 -11.42 -28.03 -1.00
C PRO A 175 -10.24 -27.38 -0.29
N PRO A 176 -10.44 -26.67 0.84
CA PRO A 176 -9.34 -26.16 1.64
C PRO A 176 -8.33 -27.24 2.00
N VAL A 177 -7.04 -26.91 1.89
CA VAL A 177 -5.93 -27.79 2.28
C VAL A 177 -5.99 -28.03 3.79
N GLU A 178 -5.88 -29.28 4.20
CA GLU A 178 -5.90 -29.67 5.59
C GLU A 178 -4.56 -29.45 6.30
N GLY A 179 -4.60 -29.26 7.61
CA GLY A 179 -3.40 -29.16 8.46
C GLY A 179 -2.87 -27.75 8.65
N LEU A 180 -3.63 -26.71 8.33
CA LEU A 180 -3.22 -25.33 8.67
C LEU A 180 -3.25 -25.11 10.20
N PRO A 181 -2.32 -24.28 10.72
CA PRO A 181 -2.29 -23.95 12.14
C PRO A 181 -3.46 -23.05 12.55
N PRO A 182 -3.84 -23.02 13.84
CA PRO A 182 -4.80 -22.04 14.34
C PRO A 182 -4.28 -20.62 14.15
N MET A 183 -5.15 -19.73 13.62
CA MET A 183 -4.77 -18.37 13.31
C MET A 183 -5.82 -17.34 13.72
N MET A 184 -5.37 -16.10 13.88
CA MET A 184 -6.19 -14.96 14.22
C MET A 184 -6.73 -14.30 12.92
N ALA A 185 -7.73 -14.94 12.29
CA ALA A 185 -8.31 -14.47 11.02
C ALA A 185 -9.30 -13.31 11.23
N VAL A 186 -8.84 -12.19 11.81
CA VAL A 186 -9.63 -10.98 12.12
C VAL A 186 -8.90 -9.74 11.62
N GLY A 187 -9.63 -8.79 11.10
CA GLY A 187 -9.08 -7.53 10.58
C GLY A 187 -8.12 -7.77 9.42
N GLN A 188 -6.83 -7.45 9.60
CA GLN A 188 -5.78 -7.69 8.61
C GLN A 188 -5.09 -9.06 8.80
N GLY A 189 -5.40 -9.78 9.88
CA GLY A 189 -4.82 -11.09 10.16
C GLY A 189 -5.51 -12.23 9.43
N GLY A 190 -4.86 -13.39 9.41
CA GLY A 190 -5.30 -14.63 8.78
C GLY A 190 -4.13 -15.39 8.16
N LEU A 191 -4.39 -16.15 7.09
CA LEU A 191 -3.36 -16.71 6.24
C LEU A 191 -2.93 -15.63 5.24
N LEU A 192 -1.64 -15.35 5.19
CA LEU A 192 -1.10 -14.22 4.44
C LEU A 192 -0.33 -14.71 3.21
N ASP A 193 0.99 -14.53 3.16
CA ASP A 193 1.78 -14.93 2.00
C ASP A 193 2.04 -16.43 1.93
N ILE A 194 2.31 -16.91 0.72
CA ILE A 194 2.77 -18.25 0.42
C ILE A 194 3.83 -18.21 -0.67
N CYS A 195 4.92 -18.96 -0.50
CA CYS A 195 5.94 -19.14 -1.51
C CYS A 195 6.53 -20.55 -1.45
N LEU A 196 7.16 -20.97 -2.54
CA LEU A 196 7.94 -22.21 -2.58
C LEU A 196 9.38 -21.93 -2.19
N HIS A 197 10.04 -22.93 -1.62
CA HIS A 197 11.49 -22.92 -1.52
C HIS A 197 12.13 -22.83 -2.92
N PRO A 198 13.24 -22.12 -3.14
CA PRO A 198 13.92 -22.06 -4.43
C PRO A 198 14.25 -23.45 -5.01
N ASP A 199 14.65 -24.39 -4.16
CA ASP A 199 14.90 -25.80 -4.50
C ASP A 199 13.69 -26.70 -4.23
N TYR A 200 12.46 -26.24 -4.47
CA TYR A 200 11.23 -27.00 -4.19
C TYR A 200 11.24 -28.41 -4.83
N ASP A 201 11.73 -28.53 -6.05
CA ASP A 201 11.82 -29.81 -6.77
C ASP A 201 12.66 -30.86 -6.01
N LYS A 202 13.62 -30.43 -5.18
CA LYS A 202 14.48 -31.31 -4.39
C LYS A 202 13.92 -31.60 -3.01
N ASN A 203 13.27 -30.61 -2.38
CA ASN A 203 12.94 -30.67 -0.96
C ASN A 203 11.44 -30.61 -0.66
N GLY A 204 10.61 -30.12 -1.59
CA GLY A 204 9.14 -30.03 -1.46
C GLY A 204 8.64 -29.01 -0.42
N TRP A 205 9.51 -28.09 0.09
CA TRP A 205 9.10 -27.13 1.08
C TRP A 205 8.28 -25.99 0.51
N ILE A 206 7.14 -25.71 1.13
CA ILE A 206 6.37 -24.49 0.98
C ILE A 206 6.45 -23.68 2.28
N TYR A 207 6.46 -22.37 2.14
CA TYR A 207 6.50 -21.43 3.26
C TYR A 207 5.26 -20.57 3.24
N PHE A 208 4.69 -20.30 4.39
CA PHE A 208 3.60 -19.34 4.49
C PHE A 208 3.67 -18.54 5.78
N SER A 209 3.23 -17.29 5.68
CA SER A 209 3.07 -16.41 6.81
C SER A 209 1.62 -16.37 7.25
N TYR A 210 1.41 -16.22 8.56
CA TYR A 210 0.07 -16.14 9.13
C TYR A 210 0.08 -15.40 10.46
N SER A 211 -1.07 -14.92 10.89
CA SER A 211 -1.25 -14.34 12.22
C SER A 211 -1.52 -15.46 13.22
N ALA A 212 -0.48 -15.94 13.91
CA ALA A 212 -0.60 -17.03 14.87
C ALA A 212 -1.49 -16.64 16.06
N LEU A 213 -2.48 -17.47 16.37
CA LEU A 213 -3.34 -17.31 17.53
C LEU A 213 -2.72 -17.99 18.75
N ASN A 214 -2.69 -17.30 19.89
CA ASN A 214 -2.38 -17.93 21.16
C ASN A 214 -3.62 -18.66 21.71
N THR A 215 -3.64 -19.97 21.55
CA THR A 215 -4.76 -20.81 21.97
C THR A 215 -4.87 -21.00 23.48
N GLN A 216 -3.85 -20.59 24.25
CA GLN A 216 -3.85 -20.67 25.72
C GLN A 216 -4.35 -19.37 26.37
N SER A 217 -4.44 -18.29 25.61
CA SER A 217 -4.93 -17.01 26.10
C SER A 217 -6.47 -16.98 26.14
N LYS A 218 -7.01 -16.38 27.20
CA LYS A 218 -8.46 -16.12 27.32
C LYS A 218 -8.96 -15.05 26.34
N LYS A 219 -8.07 -14.20 25.86
CA LYS A 219 -8.35 -13.18 24.84
C LYS A 219 -7.68 -13.58 23.52
N PRO A 220 -8.25 -13.25 22.37
CA PRO A 220 -7.59 -13.47 21.09
C PRO A 220 -6.38 -12.56 20.97
N ILE A 221 -5.21 -13.06 21.30
CA ILE A 221 -3.92 -12.41 21.11
C ILE A 221 -3.07 -13.22 20.15
N GLY A 222 -2.20 -12.56 19.42
CA GLY A 222 -1.32 -13.22 18.47
C GLY A 222 -0.29 -12.27 17.86
N ASN A 223 0.57 -12.84 17.03
CA ASN A 223 1.54 -12.10 16.26
C ASN A 223 1.82 -12.84 14.94
N THR A 224 2.60 -12.24 14.06
CA THR A 224 3.05 -12.85 12.81
C THR A 224 3.90 -14.08 13.08
N ALA A 225 3.65 -15.14 12.33
CA ALA A 225 4.47 -16.36 12.34
C ALA A 225 4.76 -16.82 10.92
N ILE A 226 5.86 -17.54 10.75
CA ILE A 226 6.23 -18.24 9.52
C ILE A 226 6.25 -19.73 9.80
N MET A 227 5.61 -20.49 8.92
CA MET A 227 5.65 -21.95 8.92
C MET A 227 6.22 -22.43 7.58
N ARG A 228 7.01 -23.48 7.61
CA ARG A 228 7.28 -24.30 6.42
C ARG A 228 6.59 -25.65 6.58
N ALA A 229 6.14 -26.22 5.49
CA ALA A 229 5.50 -27.53 5.43
C ALA A 229 5.72 -28.15 4.04
N ARG A 230 5.37 -29.42 3.91
CA ARG A 230 5.26 -30.11 2.63
C ARG A 230 3.81 -30.40 2.30
N LEU A 231 3.52 -30.49 1.01
CA LEU A 231 2.17 -30.76 0.52
C LEU A 231 2.09 -32.18 -0.08
N LYS A 232 1.09 -32.96 0.34
CA LYS A 232 0.78 -34.25 -0.28
C LYS A 232 -0.72 -34.37 -0.50
N GLY A 233 -1.12 -34.43 -1.76
CA GLY A 233 -2.54 -34.34 -2.11
C GLY A 233 -3.13 -33.02 -1.66
N ASN A 234 -4.13 -33.07 -0.76
CA ASN A 234 -4.79 -31.89 -0.20
C ASN A 234 -4.49 -31.68 1.30
N ALA A 235 -3.32 -32.13 1.78
CA ALA A 235 -2.95 -32.01 3.18
C ALA A 235 -1.49 -31.60 3.37
N LEU A 236 -1.23 -30.80 4.40
CA LEU A 236 0.11 -30.43 4.86
C LEU A 236 0.69 -31.51 5.76
N TYR A 237 1.99 -31.77 5.61
CA TYR A 237 2.77 -32.64 6.48
C TYR A 237 4.15 -32.03 6.75
N ASP A 238 4.93 -32.61 7.68
CA ASP A 238 6.24 -32.10 8.12
C ASP A 238 6.21 -30.61 8.53
N GLN A 239 5.15 -30.19 9.21
CA GLN A 239 4.92 -28.80 9.58
C GLN A 239 5.93 -28.31 10.62
N GLN A 240 6.57 -27.18 10.36
CA GLN A 240 7.56 -26.56 11.24
C GLN A 240 7.31 -25.06 11.34
N VAL A 241 6.98 -24.58 12.54
CA VAL A 241 6.95 -23.14 12.82
C VAL A 241 8.39 -22.68 12.98
N ILE A 242 8.90 -21.90 12.04
CA ILE A 242 10.30 -21.44 12.00
C ILE A 242 10.47 -20.04 12.55
N TYR A 243 9.37 -19.31 12.75
CA TYR A 243 9.36 -17.99 13.38
C TYR A 243 8.03 -17.75 14.06
N LYS A 244 8.08 -17.09 15.22
CA LYS A 244 6.92 -16.53 15.90
C LYS A 244 7.28 -15.19 16.52
N GLY A 245 6.58 -14.12 16.12
CA GLY A 245 6.81 -12.76 16.61
C GLY A 245 6.41 -12.59 18.07
N THR A 246 7.16 -11.74 18.78
CA THR A 246 6.95 -11.41 20.20
C THR A 246 7.08 -9.89 20.43
N PRO A 247 6.33 -9.33 21.38
CA PRO A 247 5.23 -9.93 22.15
C PRO A 247 3.98 -10.15 21.30
N GLU A 248 3.12 -11.06 21.72
CA GLU A 248 1.78 -11.22 21.18
C GLU A 248 0.90 -10.04 21.61
N THR A 249 -0.02 -9.61 20.73
CA THR A 249 -0.91 -8.48 21.00
C THR A 249 -2.36 -8.82 20.62
N ASP A 250 -3.31 -8.08 21.16
CA ASP A 250 -4.74 -8.16 20.81
C ASP A 250 -5.11 -7.35 19.57
N ARG A 251 -4.14 -6.67 18.95
CA ARG A 251 -4.38 -5.87 17.74
C ARG A 251 -4.61 -6.75 16.52
N ASN A 252 -5.56 -6.36 15.69
CA ASN A 252 -5.97 -7.09 14.49
C ASN A 252 -5.43 -6.50 13.18
N TYR A 253 -4.37 -5.68 13.25
CA TYR A 253 -3.74 -5.02 12.11
C TYR A 253 -2.21 -4.98 12.23
N HIS A 254 -1.54 -4.61 11.12
CA HIS A 254 -0.09 -4.49 10.97
C HIS A 254 0.66 -5.80 11.25
N PHE A 255 0.26 -6.87 10.56
CA PHE A 255 0.98 -8.16 10.65
C PHE A 255 2.17 -8.25 9.69
N GLY A 256 2.29 -7.38 8.70
CA GLY A 256 3.14 -7.61 7.55
C GLY A 256 2.40 -8.61 6.64
N CYS A 257 2.86 -9.61 6.10
CA CYS A 257 4.20 -10.19 6.01
C CYS A 257 4.32 -10.90 4.67
N LYS A 258 5.15 -10.40 3.77
CA LYS A 258 5.54 -11.05 2.53
C LYS A 258 6.90 -11.72 2.74
N ILE A 259 7.11 -12.89 2.12
CA ILE A 259 8.34 -13.68 2.25
C ILE A 259 9.14 -13.57 0.95
N ALA A 260 10.44 -13.33 1.06
CA ALA A 260 11.37 -13.39 -0.06
C ALA A 260 12.61 -14.22 0.27
N PHE A 261 13.11 -14.97 -0.71
CA PHE A 261 14.38 -15.70 -0.65
C PHE A 261 15.46 -14.92 -1.39
N ASP A 262 16.68 -14.84 -0.83
CA ASP A 262 17.81 -14.19 -1.47
C ASP A 262 18.57 -15.07 -2.48
N GLY A 263 18.24 -16.34 -2.56
CA GLY A 263 18.98 -17.32 -3.37
C GLY A 263 20.23 -17.88 -2.71
N GLU A 264 20.60 -17.41 -1.51
CA GLU A 264 21.74 -17.89 -0.71
C GLU A 264 21.29 -18.76 0.46
N GLY A 265 19.99 -19.11 0.54
CA GLY A 265 19.44 -19.93 1.59
C GLY A 265 18.81 -19.15 2.76
N HIS A 266 18.63 -17.85 2.59
CA HIS A 266 17.99 -17.04 3.61
C HIS A 266 16.58 -16.61 3.18
N ILE A 267 15.71 -16.44 4.16
CA ILE A 267 14.40 -15.83 4.03
C ILE A 267 14.35 -14.48 4.71
N PHE A 268 13.71 -13.52 4.04
CA PHE A 268 13.41 -12.20 4.58
C PHE A 268 11.91 -12.00 4.67
N PHE A 269 11.46 -11.38 5.75
CA PHE A 269 10.05 -11.06 5.93
C PHE A 269 9.87 -9.90 6.91
N GLY A 270 8.79 -9.15 6.74
CA GLY A 270 8.44 -8.03 7.63
C GLY A 270 7.48 -8.45 8.72
N ASN A 271 7.67 -7.98 9.95
CA ASN A 271 6.69 -7.99 11.01
C ASN A 271 6.28 -6.55 11.33
N GLY A 272 5.01 -6.21 11.18
CA GLY A 272 4.50 -4.86 11.45
C GLY A 272 4.58 -4.48 12.92
N ASP A 273 4.43 -3.19 13.21
CA ASP A 273 4.54 -2.59 14.55
C ASP A 273 3.37 -2.94 15.48
N ARG A 274 2.32 -3.58 14.95
CA ARG A 274 1.08 -3.95 15.65
C ARG A 274 0.28 -2.76 16.18
N GLY A 275 0.74 -1.50 15.94
CA GLY A 275 0.03 -0.27 16.29
C GLY A 275 -0.31 -0.08 17.77
N GLN A 276 0.35 -0.81 18.68
CA GLN A 276 0.04 -0.77 20.10
C GLN A 276 1.06 0.06 20.90
N HIS A 277 2.33 -0.12 20.58
CA HIS A 277 3.45 0.54 21.25
C HIS A 277 4.33 1.24 20.25
N PHE A 278 4.27 2.55 20.19
CA PHE A 278 5.04 3.35 19.25
C PHE A 278 6.56 3.26 19.47
N ASP A 279 7.02 2.79 20.60
CA ASP A 279 8.43 2.56 20.90
C ASP A 279 8.98 1.22 20.39
N PHE A 280 8.11 0.24 20.13
CA PHE A 280 8.53 -1.10 19.67
C PHE A 280 9.37 -1.09 18.40
N PRO A 281 9.05 -0.33 17.34
CA PRO A 281 9.87 -0.30 16.13
C PRO A 281 11.31 0.13 16.38
N GLN A 282 11.56 0.98 17.37
CA GLN A 282 12.89 1.52 17.69
C GLN A 282 13.68 0.66 18.69
N LYS A 283 13.06 -0.36 19.31
CA LYS A 283 13.70 -1.28 20.26
C LYS A 283 14.07 -2.60 19.60
N LEU A 284 15.18 -3.22 20.01
CA LEU A 284 15.66 -4.49 19.44
C LEU A 284 15.24 -5.73 20.24
N ASP A 285 14.59 -5.56 21.38
CA ASP A 285 14.14 -6.61 22.30
C ASP A 285 12.78 -7.22 21.95
N ASN A 286 12.19 -6.79 20.86
CA ASN A 286 10.89 -7.24 20.36
C ASN A 286 10.89 -7.39 18.85
N SER A 287 9.92 -8.17 18.33
CA SER A 287 9.81 -8.48 16.89
C SER A 287 9.06 -7.42 16.06
N ASN A 288 8.38 -6.46 16.71
CA ASN A 288 7.40 -5.62 16.04
C ASN A 288 8.07 -4.42 15.36
N GLY A 289 7.67 -4.13 14.12
CA GLY A 289 8.24 -3.05 13.30
C GLY A 289 9.67 -3.38 12.83
N LYS A 290 9.87 -4.59 12.33
CA LYS A 290 11.18 -5.14 11.93
C LYS A 290 11.11 -5.83 10.57
N ILE A 291 12.24 -5.87 9.89
CA ILE A 291 12.55 -6.90 8.89
C ILE A 291 13.43 -7.94 9.57
N HIS A 292 13.06 -9.19 9.40
CA HIS A 292 13.77 -10.35 9.91
C HIS A 292 14.49 -11.10 8.79
N ARG A 293 15.63 -11.71 9.12
CA ARG A 293 16.37 -12.64 8.26
C ARG A 293 16.63 -13.92 9.03
N LEU A 294 16.29 -15.06 8.43
CA LEU A 294 16.55 -16.40 8.93
C LEU A 294 17.14 -17.26 7.82
N ASN A 295 17.83 -18.33 8.19
CA ASN A 295 18.06 -19.44 7.29
C ASN A 295 16.73 -20.10 6.93
N ASP A 296 16.67 -20.84 5.85
CA ASP A 296 15.46 -21.53 5.36
C ASP A 296 14.88 -22.53 6.37
N ASP A 297 15.69 -23.04 7.31
CA ASP A 297 15.29 -23.94 8.38
C ASP A 297 14.81 -23.23 9.67
N GLY A 298 14.86 -21.89 9.68
CA GLY A 298 14.49 -21.06 10.83
C GLY A 298 15.61 -20.77 11.82
N THR A 299 16.82 -21.28 11.60
CA THR A 299 17.98 -20.91 12.40
C THR A 299 18.42 -19.47 12.07
N ILE A 300 19.09 -18.81 13.00
CA ILE A 300 19.54 -17.44 12.83
C ILE A 300 20.91 -17.42 12.15
N PRO A 301 21.09 -16.71 11.01
CA PRO A 301 22.38 -16.56 10.38
C PRO A 301 23.42 -15.92 11.32
N ALA A 302 24.65 -16.47 11.33
CA ALA A 302 25.70 -16.02 12.23
C ALA A 302 26.22 -14.59 11.94
N ASP A 303 25.94 -14.09 10.74
CA ASP A 303 26.28 -12.75 10.25
C ASP A 303 25.14 -11.73 10.36
N ASN A 304 24.02 -12.08 11.03
CA ASN A 304 22.95 -11.12 11.29
C ASN A 304 23.47 -9.95 12.15
N PRO A 305 23.01 -8.71 11.84
CA PRO A 305 23.63 -7.50 12.39
C PRO A 305 23.54 -7.39 13.92
N PHE A 306 22.51 -7.96 14.54
CA PHE A 306 22.27 -7.85 15.99
C PHE A 306 22.51 -9.13 16.77
N ILE A 307 23.09 -10.17 16.14
CA ILE A 307 23.32 -11.48 16.78
C ILE A 307 24.18 -11.40 18.06
N ARG A 308 25.06 -10.39 18.13
CA ARG A 308 25.97 -10.15 19.27
C ARG A 308 25.53 -9.03 20.18
N THR A 309 24.36 -8.39 19.91
CA THR A 309 23.86 -7.28 20.71
C THR A 309 23.10 -7.83 21.91
N PRO A 310 23.53 -7.54 23.15
CA PRO A 310 22.86 -8.06 24.35
C PRO A 310 21.38 -7.64 24.41
N GLY A 311 20.47 -8.59 24.62
CA GLY A 311 19.04 -8.36 24.70
C GLY A 311 18.31 -8.17 23.38
N ALA A 312 19.01 -8.10 22.25
CA ALA A 312 18.39 -8.00 20.94
C ALA A 312 17.93 -9.37 20.43
N ILE A 313 16.84 -9.37 19.65
CA ILE A 313 16.40 -10.54 18.89
C ILE A 313 17.30 -10.74 17.70
N GLY A 314 18.08 -11.83 17.68
CA GLY A 314 19.12 -12.10 16.69
C GLY A 314 18.65 -12.23 15.24
N SER A 315 17.35 -12.49 15.01
CA SER A 315 16.76 -12.54 13.66
C SER A 315 16.51 -11.16 13.04
N ILE A 316 16.59 -10.07 13.81
CA ILE A 316 16.38 -8.72 13.28
C ILE A 316 17.45 -8.37 12.26
N TYR A 317 17.02 -7.97 11.06
CA TYR A 317 17.89 -7.52 9.98
C TYR A 317 17.91 -5.99 9.86
N SER A 318 16.73 -5.35 9.98
CA SER A 318 16.57 -3.89 10.10
C SER A 318 15.38 -3.57 11.01
N TYR A 319 15.30 -2.32 11.45
CA TYR A 319 14.29 -1.88 12.41
C TYR A 319 13.72 -0.49 12.08
N GLY A 320 12.75 -0.02 12.85
CA GLY A 320 12.09 1.26 12.57
C GLY A 320 11.08 1.20 11.43
N HIS A 321 10.38 0.06 11.27
CA HIS A 321 9.35 -0.15 10.26
C HIS A 321 7.95 -0.04 10.86
N ARG A 322 6.98 0.36 10.03
CA ARG A 322 5.57 0.41 10.44
C ARG A 322 4.82 -0.86 10.05
N ASN A 323 4.64 -1.12 8.78
CA ASN A 323 3.87 -2.26 8.29
C ASN A 323 4.33 -2.68 6.88
N PRO A 324 5.45 -3.40 6.77
CA PRO A 324 5.95 -3.92 5.51
C PRO A 324 4.95 -4.88 4.87
N GLN A 325 4.50 -4.60 3.64
CA GLN A 325 3.46 -5.37 2.94
C GLN A 325 3.95 -5.99 1.63
N GLY A 326 4.93 -5.39 0.98
CA GLY A 326 5.60 -5.92 -0.19
C GLY A 326 7.06 -6.21 0.12
N THR A 327 7.58 -7.34 -0.38
CA THR A 327 8.99 -7.73 -0.23
C THR A 327 9.42 -8.46 -1.48
N CYS A 328 10.53 -8.06 -2.09
CA CYS A 328 11.13 -8.76 -3.22
C CYS A 328 12.63 -8.48 -3.31
N ILE A 329 13.34 -9.36 -4.01
CA ILE A 329 14.77 -9.20 -4.32
C ILE A 329 14.90 -8.60 -5.72
N HIS A 330 15.75 -7.59 -5.86
CA HIS A 330 16.05 -7.02 -7.16
C HIS A 330 16.84 -8.03 -8.02
N PRO A 331 16.35 -8.40 -9.24
CA PRO A 331 16.87 -9.54 -9.97
C PRO A 331 18.30 -9.39 -10.50
N VAL A 332 18.85 -8.18 -10.48
CA VAL A 332 20.20 -7.88 -11.00
C VAL A 332 21.17 -7.55 -9.87
N THR A 333 20.75 -6.74 -8.89
CA THR A 333 21.63 -6.26 -7.81
C THR A 333 21.60 -7.14 -6.57
N GLY A 334 20.57 -7.98 -6.41
CA GLY A 334 20.36 -8.77 -5.18
C GLY A 334 19.85 -7.96 -4.00
N ASP A 335 19.62 -6.65 -4.15
CA ASP A 335 19.12 -5.82 -3.06
C ASP A 335 17.70 -6.24 -2.63
N LEU A 336 17.48 -6.22 -1.33
CA LEU A 336 16.16 -6.44 -0.73
C LEU A 336 15.34 -5.14 -0.80
N TRP A 337 14.22 -5.20 -1.48
CA TRP A 337 13.27 -4.09 -1.58
C TRP A 337 12.02 -4.40 -0.79
N ILE A 338 11.49 -3.42 -0.07
CA ILE A 338 10.20 -3.49 0.60
C ILE A 338 9.32 -2.29 0.25
N SER A 339 8.01 -2.51 0.26
CA SER A 339 7.03 -1.45 0.35
C SER A 339 6.31 -1.55 1.69
N GLU A 340 6.06 -0.41 2.33
CA GLU A 340 5.37 -0.38 3.61
C GLU A 340 4.33 0.72 3.72
N HIS A 341 3.32 0.47 4.53
CA HIS A 341 2.27 1.43 4.78
C HIS A 341 2.73 2.47 5.80
N GLY A 342 2.69 3.73 5.40
CA GLY A 342 2.70 4.86 6.31
C GLY A 342 1.39 5.00 7.10
N PRO A 343 1.26 6.03 7.93
CA PRO A 343 -0.03 6.41 8.51
C PRO A 343 -0.92 7.04 7.42
N ARG A 344 -1.39 8.23 7.58
CA ARG A 344 -2.13 8.93 6.54
C ARG A 344 -1.16 9.74 5.68
N GLY A 345 -0.84 9.27 4.48
CA GLY A 345 0.32 9.69 3.69
C GLY A 345 1.60 8.96 4.14
N GLY A 346 2.67 9.11 3.35
CA GLY A 346 3.98 8.59 3.71
C GLY A 346 4.10 7.06 3.66
N ASP A 347 3.39 6.40 2.76
CA ASP A 347 3.75 5.03 2.35
C ASP A 347 5.13 5.06 1.71
N GLU A 348 5.93 4.02 1.87
CA GLU A 348 7.34 4.05 1.49
C GLU A 348 7.75 2.88 0.61
N LEU A 349 8.74 3.13 -0.25
CA LEU A 349 9.51 2.14 -0.96
C LEU A 349 10.95 2.22 -0.48
N ASN A 350 11.45 1.15 0.09
CA ASN A 350 12.75 1.09 0.76
C ASN A 350 13.66 0.03 0.16
N ILE A 351 14.98 0.31 0.11
CA ILE A 351 16.03 -0.71 -0.05
C ILE A 351 16.56 -1.04 1.34
N ILE A 352 16.47 -2.30 1.72
CA ILE A 352 16.79 -2.74 3.08
C ILE A 352 18.25 -3.16 3.18
N LYS A 353 18.93 -2.60 4.17
CA LYS A 353 20.31 -2.91 4.51
C LYS A 353 20.43 -3.40 5.95
N PRO A 354 21.43 -4.25 6.24
CA PRO A 354 21.58 -4.84 7.57
C PRO A 354 21.91 -3.78 8.63
N GLY A 355 21.25 -3.87 9.76
CA GLY A 355 21.50 -3.07 10.95
C GLY A 355 20.95 -1.65 10.94
N LEU A 356 20.32 -1.20 9.83
CA LEU A 356 19.87 0.18 9.70
C LEU A 356 18.47 0.41 10.26
N ASN A 357 18.24 1.67 10.68
CA ASN A 357 16.98 2.18 11.24
C ASN A 357 16.21 2.96 10.18
N TYR A 358 14.97 2.53 9.89
CA TYR A 358 14.09 3.18 8.90
C TYR A 358 13.12 4.20 9.52
N GLY A 359 13.35 4.55 10.77
CA GLY A 359 12.87 5.78 11.40
C GLY A 359 11.48 5.75 12.03
N TRP A 360 10.57 4.85 11.62
CA TRP A 360 9.24 4.81 12.20
C TRP A 360 9.26 4.56 13.72
N PRO A 361 8.50 5.29 14.55
CA PRO A 361 7.64 6.44 14.26
C PRO A 361 8.32 7.80 14.54
N VAL A 362 9.64 7.85 14.70
CA VAL A 362 10.39 9.07 15.02
C VAL A 362 10.37 10.05 13.85
N ILE A 363 10.55 9.54 12.63
CA ILE A 363 10.37 10.30 11.38
C ILE A 363 9.20 9.72 10.60
N SER A 364 8.48 10.56 9.86
CA SER A 364 7.38 10.12 8.98
C SER A 364 6.98 11.23 8.02
N TYR A 365 6.65 10.85 6.78
CA TYR A 365 6.03 11.74 5.79
C TYR A 365 4.51 11.85 5.93
N GLY A 366 3.91 11.06 6.81
CA GLY A 366 2.47 11.03 7.03
C GLY A 366 2.05 11.66 8.36
N ILE A 367 0.74 11.77 8.54
CA ILE A 367 0.09 12.30 9.74
C ILE A 367 -0.84 11.25 10.34
N ASN A 368 -1.30 11.45 11.58
CA ASN A 368 -2.29 10.56 12.18
C ASN A 368 -3.60 10.54 11.39
N TYR A 369 -4.38 9.47 11.52
CA TYR A 369 -5.67 9.33 10.82
C TYR A 369 -6.71 10.36 11.25
N ASP A 370 -6.61 10.90 12.46
CA ASP A 370 -7.46 11.99 12.97
C ASP A 370 -7.00 13.38 12.49
N GLY A 371 -5.94 13.45 11.70
CA GLY A 371 -5.39 14.68 11.14
C GLY A 371 -4.36 15.39 12.02
N THR A 372 -4.10 14.89 13.21
CA THR A 372 -3.05 15.46 14.07
C THR A 372 -1.65 15.11 13.53
N ILE A 373 -0.68 15.94 13.83
CA ILE A 373 0.72 15.71 13.46
C ILE A 373 1.26 14.58 14.34
N LEU A 374 1.80 13.52 13.70
CA LEU A 374 2.48 12.43 14.39
C LEU A 374 3.87 12.86 14.87
N THR A 375 4.64 13.44 13.97
CA THR A 375 5.98 13.98 14.19
C THR A 375 6.23 15.13 13.22
N ASN A 376 7.07 16.09 13.60
CA ASN A 376 7.52 17.15 12.70
C ASN A 376 8.80 16.77 11.95
N GLU A 377 9.40 15.63 12.31
CA GLU A 377 10.64 15.13 11.73
C GLU A 377 10.32 14.26 10.50
N ILE A 378 10.86 14.63 9.35
CA ILE A 378 10.81 13.81 8.13
C ILE A 378 12.14 13.11 7.87
N GLU A 379 13.23 13.62 8.45
CA GLU A 379 14.58 13.06 8.38
C GLU A 379 15.28 13.23 9.72
N LYS A 380 16.20 12.33 10.05
CA LYS A 380 17.02 12.39 11.26
C LYS A 380 18.31 11.62 11.06
N GLU A 381 19.42 12.13 11.63
CA GLU A 381 20.71 11.45 11.59
C GLU A 381 20.61 10.04 12.19
N GLY A 382 21.17 9.05 11.50
CA GLY A 382 21.11 7.62 11.87
C GLY A 382 19.79 6.93 11.49
N MET A 383 18.92 7.58 10.71
CA MET A 383 17.71 7.00 10.17
C MET A 383 17.70 7.08 8.65
N GLU A 384 17.41 5.95 8.01
CA GLU A 384 17.39 5.83 6.55
C GLU A 384 16.20 6.54 5.95
N GLN A 385 16.41 7.08 4.75
CA GLN A 385 15.36 7.68 3.95
C GLN A 385 14.84 6.70 2.90
N PRO A 386 13.53 6.71 2.61
CA PRO A 386 12.98 5.85 1.56
C PRO A 386 13.50 6.26 0.17
N VAL A 387 13.63 5.28 -0.72
CA VAL A 387 13.89 5.53 -2.15
C VAL A 387 12.77 6.35 -2.77
N PHE A 388 11.56 6.12 -2.29
CA PHE A 388 10.37 6.86 -2.69
C PHE A 388 9.30 6.81 -1.60
N TYR A 389 8.48 7.85 -1.50
CA TYR A 389 7.32 7.87 -0.64
C TYR A 389 6.08 8.39 -1.37
N TRP A 390 4.91 7.92 -0.97
CA TRP A 390 3.63 8.34 -1.55
C TRP A 390 2.88 9.29 -0.63
N ILE A 391 2.59 10.48 -1.13
CA ILE A 391 1.59 11.39 -0.58
C ILE A 391 0.71 11.81 -1.76
N PRO A 392 -0.54 11.39 -1.73
CA PRO A 392 -1.27 10.59 -0.75
C PRO A 392 -0.84 9.11 -0.71
N SER A 393 -1.16 8.42 0.39
CA SER A 393 -0.96 6.97 0.52
C SER A 393 -1.71 6.19 -0.55
N ILE A 394 -1.04 5.20 -1.14
CA ILE A 394 -1.64 4.26 -2.09
C ILE A 394 -1.93 2.88 -1.48
N GLY A 395 -1.49 2.64 -0.22
CA GLY A 395 -1.56 1.33 0.44
C GLY A 395 -0.81 0.27 -0.36
N PRO A 396 0.50 0.44 -0.62
CA PRO A 396 1.28 -0.49 -1.44
C PRO A 396 1.34 -1.86 -0.76
N CYS A 397 1.29 -2.92 -1.57
CA CYS A 397 1.35 -4.27 -1.03
C CYS A 397 2.21 -5.17 -1.91
N GLY A 398 1.82 -6.42 -2.15
CA GLY A 398 2.65 -7.34 -2.89
C GLY A 398 3.25 -6.74 -4.15
N MET A 399 4.54 -6.95 -4.35
CA MET A 399 5.31 -6.36 -5.43
C MET A 399 6.29 -7.36 -6.06
N THR A 400 6.66 -7.12 -7.31
CA THR A 400 7.64 -7.91 -8.03
C THR A 400 8.35 -7.08 -9.10
N PHE A 401 9.63 -7.39 -9.35
CA PHE A 401 10.31 -6.90 -10.55
C PHE A 401 9.91 -7.73 -11.76
N VAL A 402 9.67 -7.06 -12.87
CA VAL A 402 9.37 -7.74 -14.13
C VAL A 402 10.64 -8.37 -14.68
N THR A 403 10.60 -9.68 -14.87
CA THR A 403 11.73 -10.47 -15.39
C THR A 403 11.36 -11.18 -16.69
N GLY A 404 12.36 -11.77 -17.37
CA GLY A 404 12.15 -12.44 -18.65
C GLY A 404 11.88 -11.45 -19.81
N ASP A 405 11.41 -11.99 -20.94
CA ASP A 405 11.33 -11.25 -22.19
C ASP A 405 9.89 -11.04 -22.71
N ARG A 406 8.87 -11.48 -21.95
CA ARG A 406 7.46 -11.28 -22.37
C ARG A 406 7.06 -9.80 -22.35
N TYR A 407 7.56 -9.05 -21.37
CA TYR A 407 7.27 -7.63 -21.20
C TYR A 407 8.54 -6.82 -21.42
N LYS A 408 9.06 -6.80 -22.65
CA LYS A 408 10.36 -6.19 -22.99
C LYS A 408 10.49 -4.74 -22.50
N ASN A 409 9.41 -3.97 -22.65
CA ASN A 409 9.40 -2.54 -22.28
C ASN A 409 9.20 -2.31 -20.78
N TRP A 410 8.87 -3.35 -20.01
CA TRP A 410 8.74 -3.31 -18.56
C TRP A 410 9.88 -4.05 -17.83
N LYS A 411 10.84 -4.60 -18.58
CA LYS A 411 11.94 -5.38 -17.99
C LYS A 411 12.65 -4.59 -16.89
N TYR A 412 12.74 -5.18 -15.70
CA TYR A 412 13.25 -4.61 -14.47
C TYR A 412 12.46 -3.41 -13.91
N ASN A 413 11.29 -3.10 -14.43
CA ASN A 413 10.39 -2.22 -13.70
C ASN A 413 9.82 -2.97 -12.50
N LEU A 414 9.52 -2.23 -11.43
CA LEU A 414 8.80 -2.75 -10.28
C LEU A 414 7.31 -2.59 -10.51
N LEU A 415 6.55 -3.65 -10.27
CA LEU A 415 5.09 -3.60 -10.20
C LEU A 415 4.66 -3.83 -8.77
N LEU A 416 3.71 -3.04 -8.29
CA LEU A 416 3.15 -3.19 -6.95
C LEU A 416 1.66 -2.91 -6.93
N GLY A 417 0.95 -3.59 -6.03
CA GLY A 417 -0.48 -3.42 -5.87
C GLY A 417 -0.83 -2.22 -5.00
N SER A 418 -1.92 -1.53 -5.32
CA SER A 418 -2.55 -0.50 -4.50
C SER A 418 -3.89 -1.00 -3.97
N LEU A 419 -4.08 -0.95 -2.65
CA LEU A 419 -5.31 -1.40 -2.01
C LEU A 419 -6.43 -0.36 -2.05
N PRO A 420 -6.28 0.85 -1.46
CA PRO A 420 -7.37 1.82 -1.41
C PRO A 420 -7.65 2.43 -2.79
N LEU A 421 -6.60 2.65 -3.59
CA LEU A 421 -6.74 3.27 -4.90
C LEU A 421 -7.07 2.27 -6.01
N LYS A 422 -7.09 0.97 -5.71
CA LYS A 422 -7.59 -0.11 -6.59
C LYS A 422 -6.94 -0.14 -7.98
N HIS A 423 -5.63 0.02 -8.04
CA HIS A 423 -4.84 -0.02 -9.28
C HIS A 423 -3.57 -0.85 -9.12
N LEU A 424 -2.95 -1.17 -10.23
CA LEU A 424 -1.58 -1.66 -10.29
C LEU A 424 -0.68 -0.46 -10.55
N GLU A 425 0.40 -0.31 -9.78
CA GLU A 425 1.42 0.73 -9.97
C GLU A 425 2.63 0.14 -10.69
N ARG A 426 3.07 0.75 -11.78
CA ARG A 426 4.35 0.48 -12.44
C ARG A 426 5.36 1.56 -12.06
N VAL A 427 6.49 1.15 -11.53
CA VAL A 427 7.57 2.05 -11.09
C VAL A 427 8.81 1.77 -11.93
N VAL A 428 9.30 2.80 -12.60
CA VAL A 428 10.56 2.77 -13.37
C VAL A 428 11.70 3.18 -12.47
N ILE A 429 12.63 2.27 -12.24
CA ILE A 429 13.77 2.46 -11.34
C ILE A 429 15.06 2.48 -12.14
N LYS A 430 15.96 3.41 -11.81
CA LYS A 430 17.32 3.46 -12.35
C LYS A 430 18.28 3.98 -11.27
N ASN A 431 19.38 3.28 -11.06
CA ASN A 431 20.39 3.64 -10.05
C ASN A 431 19.76 3.86 -8.66
N ASN A 432 18.89 2.95 -8.25
CA ASN A 432 18.15 2.99 -6.97
C ASN A 432 17.29 4.25 -6.76
N SER A 433 16.88 4.91 -7.85
CA SER A 433 15.98 6.07 -7.81
C SER A 433 14.76 5.84 -8.69
N VAL A 434 13.61 6.28 -8.24
CA VAL A 434 12.38 6.24 -9.01
C VAL A 434 12.39 7.38 -10.03
N LEU A 435 12.38 7.02 -11.31
CA LEU A 435 12.36 7.99 -12.42
C LEU A 435 10.95 8.32 -12.89
N HIS A 436 10.05 7.34 -12.85
CA HIS A 436 8.69 7.49 -13.36
C HIS A 436 7.75 6.48 -12.72
N ARG A 437 6.48 6.83 -12.65
CA ARG A 437 5.41 5.95 -12.17
C ARG A 437 4.21 6.03 -13.09
N GLU A 438 3.54 4.92 -13.27
CA GLU A 438 2.35 4.79 -14.09
C GLU A 438 1.28 4.00 -13.36
N GLU A 439 0.08 4.59 -13.25
CA GLU A 439 -1.10 3.90 -12.75
C GLU A 439 -1.71 3.05 -13.86
N LEU A 440 -1.82 1.75 -13.65
CA LEU A 440 -2.41 0.79 -14.54
C LEU A 440 -3.67 0.19 -13.92
N LEU A 441 -4.64 -0.21 -14.75
CA LEU A 441 -5.82 -0.95 -14.32
C LEU A 441 -6.65 -0.21 -13.24
N GLY A 442 -6.81 1.10 -13.34
CA GLY A 442 -7.62 1.87 -12.40
C GLY A 442 -9.03 1.25 -12.23
N GLY A 443 -9.49 1.11 -10.97
CA GLY A 443 -10.78 0.52 -10.65
C GLY A 443 -10.85 -1.02 -10.71
N ILE A 444 -9.76 -1.74 -10.99
CA ILE A 444 -9.73 -3.21 -11.12
C ILE A 444 -10.12 -3.95 -9.82
N GLY A 445 -10.03 -3.27 -8.70
CA GLY A 445 -10.22 -3.81 -7.36
C GLY A 445 -8.97 -3.65 -6.51
N ARG A 446 -9.06 -4.06 -5.25
CA ARG A 446 -7.94 -3.97 -4.31
C ARG A 446 -6.85 -4.97 -4.70
N VAL A 447 -5.79 -4.47 -5.33
CA VAL A 447 -4.67 -5.32 -5.79
C VAL A 447 -3.80 -5.68 -4.59
N ARG A 448 -3.91 -6.92 -4.11
CA ARG A 448 -3.20 -7.40 -2.92
C ARG A 448 -1.81 -7.94 -3.24
N ASN A 449 -1.66 -8.63 -4.34
CA ASN A 449 -0.40 -9.27 -4.68
C ASN A 449 -0.11 -9.20 -6.16
N VAL A 450 1.18 -9.13 -6.49
CA VAL A 450 1.70 -9.13 -7.86
C VAL A 450 2.85 -10.12 -7.89
N VAL A 451 2.77 -11.11 -8.78
CA VAL A 451 3.81 -12.14 -8.93
C VAL A 451 4.08 -12.44 -10.39
N MET A 452 5.33 -12.83 -10.68
CA MET A 452 5.69 -13.44 -11.97
C MET A 452 5.40 -14.94 -11.91
N GLY A 453 4.58 -15.44 -12.81
CA GLY A 453 4.37 -16.87 -12.96
C GLY A 453 5.56 -17.57 -13.66
N PRO A 454 5.72 -18.89 -13.51
CA PRO A 454 6.78 -19.67 -14.17
C PRO A 454 6.66 -19.65 -15.69
N ASP A 455 5.47 -19.35 -16.21
CA ASP A 455 5.19 -19.12 -17.63
C ASP A 455 5.61 -17.72 -18.13
N GLY A 456 6.18 -16.91 -17.24
CA GLY A 456 6.66 -15.55 -17.51
C GLY A 456 5.56 -14.50 -17.63
N TYR A 457 4.32 -14.81 -17.27
CA TYR A 457 3.24 -13.82 -17.18
C TYR A 457 3.15 -13.22 -15.77
N ILE A 458 2.57 -12.03 -15.70
CA ILE A 458 2.26 -11.33 -14.45
C ILE A 458 0.87 -11.76 -13.99
N TYR A 459 0.78 -12.11 -12.70
CA TYR A 459 -0.47 -12.46 -12.04
C TYR A 459 -0.77 -11.51 -10.89
N LEU A 460 -2.05 -11.19 -10.71
CA LEU A 460 -2.53 -10.29 -9.66
C LEU A 460 -3.55 -11.02 -8.79
N SER A 461 -3.40 -10.90 -7.47
CA SER A 461 -4.48 -11.24 -6.53
C SER A 461 -5.31 -10.01 -6.23
N ILE A 462 -6.61 -10.07 -6.48
CA ILE A 462 -7.57 -9.00 -6.23
C ILE A 462 -8.43 -9.38 -5.04
N GLU A 463 -8.36 -8.63 -3.92
CA GLU A 463 -9.12 -8.92 -2.70
C GLU A 463 -10.62 -8.84 -2.90
N THR A 464 -11.07 -7.81 -3.64
CA THR A 464 -12.49 -7.54 -3.87
C THR A 464 -12.69 -6.95 -5.27
N PRO A 465 -13.46 -7.64 -6.12
CA PRO A 465 -13.99 -9.00 -5.95
C PRO A 465 -12.87 -10.05 -5.98
N GLY A 466 -13.00 -11.12 -5.15
CA GLY A 466 -11.94 -12.13 -4.97
C GLY A 466 -11.63 -12.87 -6.27
N LYS A 467 -10.46 -12.61 -6.89
CA LYS A 467 -10.04 -13.24 -8.14
C LYS A 467 -8.52 -13.19 -8.36
N ILE A 468 -8.06 -14.08 -9.22
CA ILE A 468 -6.70 -14.03 -9.78
C ILE A 468 -6.80 -13.61 -11.23
N LEU A 469 -6.05 -12.57 -11.58
CA LEU A 469 -5.93 -12.06 -12.95
C LEU A 469 -4.56 -12.39 -13.51
N LYS A 470 -4.52 -12.55 -14.84
CA LYS A 470 -3.30 -12.73 -15.63
C LYS A 470 -3.19 -11.61 -16.64
N LEU A 471 -2.05 -10.95 -16.71
CA LEU A 471 -1.76 -9.97 -17.75
C LEU A 471 -1.07 -10.66 -18.93
N MET A 472 -1.61 -10.49 -20.13
CA MET A 472 -1.05 -11.09 -21.35
C MET A 472 -0.61 -9.99 -22.29
N PRO A 473 0.72 -9.80 -22.54
CA PRO A 473 1.18 -8.77 -23.46
C PRO A 473 0.68 -9.04 -24.87
N VAL A 474 0.24 -7.98 -25.55
CA VAL A 474 -0.04 -8.00 -26.99
C VAL A 474 1.29 -7.78 -27.70
N LEU A 475 1.64 -8.70 -28.59
CA LEU A 475 2.88 -8.70 -29.38
C LEU A 475 2.80 -7.71 -30.55
#